data_4bb7c06798845fb6074a78a790901511
#
_entry.id   4bb7c06798845fb6074a78a790901511
#
_cell.length_a   1.000
_cell.length_b   1.000
_cell.length_c   1.000
_cell.angle_alpha   90.00
_cell.angle_beta   90.00
_cell.angle_gamma   90.00
#
_symmetry.space_group_name_H-M   'P 1'
#
loop_
_entity.id
_entity.type
_entity.pdbx_description
1 polymer ?
#
loop_
_entity_poly.entity_id
_entity_poly.type
_entity_poly.pdbx_seq_one_letter_code
_entity_poly.pdbx_strand_id
1 'polypeptide(L)'
;MSNNNEKTKLVHWADQCADKIIRERGDLDLYTCASGITPSGTVHIGNFREIISVDLVVRALRSRGKNVRFIYSWDDYDVFRKVPKNMPEQETLEQHLRFPITLVPDTTGRDSSYARHHEVDVESQLPRVGIHPEYLYQSERYRANMYTEGMKIALQNRNRLKEILNRYRDDAHKMSDDEEYWPTAAFCCKCNKDTTEMVEYDGEYELTYKCTSCGHVEKADLRTSKEIKLGWRVDWPMRWQYEKTLFEPAGKDHHSQGGSFDTARLVAKEIYNWEAPVSFRYDF
;
A
#
# COMPACT_ATOMS: atom_id res chain seq x y z
N MET A 1 -52.78 -24.61 9.59
CA MET A 1 -52.00 -23.63 8.83
C MET A 1 -50.96 -23.03 9.78
N SER A 2 -49.78 -23.60 9.78
CA SER A 2 -48.68 -23.14 10.63
C SER A 2 -47.86 -22.13 9.85
N ASN A 3 -47.99 -20.86 10.22
CA ASN A 3 -47.14 -19.78 9.74
C ASN A 3 -45.72 -19.97 10.28
N ASN A 4 -44.85 -20.58 9.49
CA ASN A 4 -43.41 -20.51 9.71
C ASN A 4 -42.92 -19.09 9.36
N ASN A 5 -43.00 -18.21 10.33
CA ASN A 5 -42.26 -16.95 10.31
C ASN A 5 -40.79 -17.27 10.69
N GLU A 6 -40.02 -17.81 9.77
CA GLU A 6 -38.57 -17.77 9.87
C GLU A 6 -38.15 -16.27 9.78
N LYS A 7 -37.96 -15.65 10.95
CA LYS A 7 -37.31 -14.36 11.05
C LYS A 7 -35.91 -14.50 10.42
N THR A 8 -35.75 -14.00 9.22
CA THR A 8 -34.43 -13.92 8.56
C THR A 8 -33.49 -13.26 9.57
N LYS A 9 -32.57 -14.04 10.13
CA LYS A 9 -31.59 -13.54 11.11
C LYS A 9 -30.71 -12.55 10.38
N LEU A 10 -30.80 -11.26 10.73
CA LEU A 10 -29.91 -10.24 10.19
C LEU A 10 -28.46 -10.60 10.54
N VAL A 11 -27.67 -10.90 9.53
CA VAL A 11 -26.26 -11.24 9.68
C VAL A 11 -25.44 -9.96 9.47
N HIS A 12 -24.56 -9.66 10.39
CA HIS A 12 -23.69 -8.48 10.30
C HIS A 12 -22.77 -8.59 9.06
N TRP A 13 -22.50 -7.50 8.39
CA TRP A 13 -21.69 -7.48 7.14
C TRP A 13 -20.28 -8.07 7.34
N ALA A 14 -19.66 -7.86 8.52
CA ALA A 14 -18.35 -8.44 8.83
C ALA A 14 -18.40 -9.97 8.92
N ASP A 15 -19.50 -10.54 9.42
CA ASP A 15 -19.74 -11.98 9.42
C ASP A 15 -19.89 -12.52 8.00
N GLN A 16 -20.61 -11.80 7.15
CA GLN A 16 -20.74 -12.15 5.72
C GLN A 16 -19.39 -12.13 5.00
N CYS A 17 -18.53 -11.12 5.30
CA CYS A 17 -17.16 -11.07 4.78
C CYS A 17 -16.33 -12.26 5.27
N ALA A 18 -16.37 -12.56 6.56
CA ALA A 18 -15.65 -13.70 7.12
C ALA A 18 -16.08 -15.03 6.50
N ASP A 19 -17.39 -15.25 6.35
CA ASP A 19 -17.94 -16.45 5.70
C ASP A 19 -17.54 -16.53 4.22
N LYS A 20 -17.51 -15.38 3.52
CA LYS A 20 -17.03 -15.29 2.15
C LYS A 20 -15.54 -15.66 2.04
N ILE A 21 -14.69 -15.12 2.92
CA ILE A 21 -13.25 -15.42 2.94
C ILE A 21 -13.03 -16.92 3.14
N ILE A 22 -13.68 -17.53 4.14
CA ILE A 22 -13.54 -18.95 4.43
C ILE A 22 -14.02 -19.80 3.25
N ARG A 23 -15.14 -19.45 2.64
CA ARG A 23 -15.68 -20.17 1.47
C ARG A 23 -14.78 -20.09 0.24
N GLU A 24 -14.20 -18.93 -0.03
CA GLU A 24 -13.38 -18.69 -1.24
C GLU A 24 -11.94 -19.14 -1.09
N ARG A 25 -11.39 -19.11 0.13
CA ARG A 25 -9.98 -19.43 0.38
C ARG A 25 -9.77 -20.81 1.01
N GLY A 26 -10.82 -21.46 1.48
CA GLY A 26 -10.75 -22.75 2.15
C GLY A 26 -10.29 -22.65 3.59
N ASP A 27 -9.93 -23.79 4.17
CA ASP A 27 -9.39 -23.86 5.53
C ASP A 27 -7.87 -23.69 5.51
N LEU A 28 -7.40 -22.62 6.12
CA LEU A 28 -6.00 -22.21 6.13
C LEU A 28 -5.50 -22.11 7.57
N ASP A 29 -4.21 -22.37 7.77
CA ASP A 29 -3.55 -22.24 9.09
C ASP A 29 -3.52 -20.78 9.58
N LEU A 30 -3.48 -19.81 8.65
CA LEU A 30 -3.40 -18.39 8.95
C LEU A 30 -4.21 -17.58 7.93
N TYR A 31 -5.01 -16.65 8.45
CA TYR A 31 -5.78 -15.68 7.64
C TYR A 31 -5.19 -14.29 7.84
N THR A 32 -4.58 -13.73 6.81
CA THR A 32 -4.05 -12.36 6.87
C THR A 32 -5.10 -11.36 6.39
N CYS A 33 -5.45 -10.41 7.27
CA CYS A 33 -6.28 -9.25 6.97
C CYS A 33 -5.40 -7.99 6.99
N ALA A 34 -5.53 -7.13 5.99
CA ALA A 34 -4.69 -5.96 5.83
C ALA A 34 -5.49 -4.65 5.83
N SER A 35 -4.85 -3.61 6.27
CA SER A 35 -5.21 -2.21 6.14
C SER A 35 -3.93 -1.40 6.03
N GLY A 36 -3.99 -0.18 5.52
CA GLY A 36 -2.80 0.66 5.45
C GLY A 36 -3.10 2.09 5.01
N ILE A 37 -2.18 2.99 5.35
CA ILE A 37 -2.30 4.40 5.02
C ILE A 37 -0.91 5.04 4.94
N THR A 38 -0.79 6.09 4.11
CA THR A 38 0.36 6.99 4.11
C THR A 38 0.25 7.96 5.29
N PRO A 39 1.26 8.08 6.19
CA PRO A 39 1.25 9.04 7.29
C PRO A 39 1.56 10.47 6.77
N SER A 40 0.74 10.95 5.84
CA SER A 40 0.91 12.23 5.14
C SER A 40 0.30 13.43 5.85
N GLY A 41 -0.32 13.22 7.00
CA GLY A 41 -0.98 14.24 7.83
C GLY A 41 -1.74 13.62 8.97
N THR A 42 -2.42 14.44 9.76
CA THR A 42 -3.22 13.99 10.90
C THR A 42 -4.28 12.99 10.46
N VAL A 43 -4.24 11.80 11.05
CA VAL A 43 -5.24 10.76 10.82
C VAL A 43 -6.56 11.16 11.46
N HIS A 44 -7.62 11.16 10.69
CA HIS A 44 -8.96 11.54 11.14
C HIS A 44 -9.94 10.36 11.09
N ILE A 45 -11.18 10.58 11.54
CA ILE A 45 -12.21 9.54 11.66
C ILE A 45 -12.49 8.81 10.32
N GLY A 46 -12.34 9.48 9.17
CA GLY A 46 -12.49 8.84 7.87
C GLY A 46 -11.45 7.75 7.62
N ASN A 47 -10.20 7.98 8.00
CA ASN A 47 -9.14 6.98 7.93
C ASN A 47 -9.33 5.87 8.96
N PHE A 48 -9.81 6.21 10.16
CA PHE A 48 -10.12 5.23 11.21
C PHE A 48 -11.19 4.24 10.77
N ARG A 49 -12.12 4.64 9.88
CA ARG A 49 -13.15 3.75 9.35
C ARG A 49 -12.57 2.52 8.65
N GLU A 50 -11.46 2.67 7.94
CA GLU A 50 -10.79 1.53 7.32
C GLU A 50 -10.29 0.54 8.36
N ILE A 51 -9.56 1.02 9.36
CA ILE A 51 -8.98 0.19 10.42
C ILE A 51 -10.08 -0.59 11.17
N ILE A 52 -11.15 0.08 11.59
CA ILE A 52 -12.26 -0.56 12.31
C ILE A 52 -12.99 -1.58 11.43
N SER A 53 -13.07 -1.33 10.11
CA SER A 53 -13.69 -2.29 9.19
C SER A 53 -12.90 -3.58 9.11
N VAL A 54 -11.57 -3.51 9.09
CA VAL A 54 -10.72 -4.72 9.13
C VAL A 54 -10.84 -5.41 10.48
N ASP A 55 -10.77 -4.67 11.59
CA ASP A 55 -10.87 -5.25 12.95
C ASP A 55 -12.19 -6.02 13.14
N LEU A 56 -13.31 -5.52 12.64
CA LEU A 56 -14.59 -6.22 12.71
C LEU A 56 -14.57 -7.56 11.94
N VAL A 57 -13.93 -7.62 10.78
CA VAL A 57 -13.76 -8.87 10.01
C VAL A 57 -12.78 -9.81 10.71
N VAL A 58 -11.69 -9.29 11.28
CA VAL A 58 -10.74 -10.06 12.12
C VAL A 58 -11.46 -10.71 13.29
N ARG A 59 -12.30 -9.95 14.02
CA ARG A 59 -13.12 -10.50 15.13
C ARG A 59 -14.10 -11.56 14.64
N ALA A 60 -14.73 -11.33 13.49
CA ALA A 60 -15.65 -12.30 12.89
C ALA A 60 -14.95 -13.61 12.47
N LEU A 61 -13.74 -13.55 11.95
CA LEU A 61 -12.92 -14.73 11.62
C LEU A 61 -12.48 -15.46 12.91
N ARG A 62 -11.99 -14.72 13.92
CA ARG A 62 -11.59 -15.29 15.21
C ARG A 62 -12.74 -15.95 15.94
N SER A 63 -13.96 -15.41 15.89
CA SER A 63 -15.16 -16.03 16.46
C SER A 63 -15.53 -17.36 15.80
N ARG A 64 -15.02 -17.60 14.59
CA ARG A 64 -15.14 -18.89 13.85
C ARG A 64 -13.95 -19.83 14.10
N GLY A 65 -13.12 -19.53 15.10
CA GLY A 65 -11.96 -20.34 15.46
C GLY A 65 -10.77 -20.20 14.50
N LYS A 66 -10.77 -19.19 13.63
CA LYS A 66 -9.65 -18.99 12.69
C LYS A 66 -8.49 -18.25 13.34
N ASN A 67 -7.26 -18.68 13.02
CA ASN A 67 -6.05 -17.96 13.37
C ASN A 67 -5.89 -16.78 12.42
N VAL A 68 -5.84 -15.54 12.95
CA VAL A 68 -5.88 -14.32 12.13
C VAL A 68 -4.71 -13.41 12.47
N ARG A 69 -3.92 -13.09 11.44
CA ARG A 69 -2.92 -12.02 11.44
C ARG A 69 -3.59 -10.75 10.93
N PHE A 70 -3.63 -9.72 11.75
CA PHE A 70 -4.09 -8.39 11.36
C PHE A 70 -2.88 -7.49 11.17
N ILE A 71 -2.62 -7.05 9.95
CA ILE A 71 -1.55 -6.13 9.62
C ILE A 71 -2.08 -4.73 9.33
N TYR A 72 -1.35 -3.72 9.81
CA TYR A 72 -1.56 -2.32 9.46
C TYR A 72 -0.29 -1.76 8.84
N SER A 73 -0.36 -1.46 7.55
CA SER A 73 0.78 -0.98 6.78
C SER A 73 0.89 0.54 6.84
N TRP A 74 2.01 1.03 7.30
CA TRP A 74 2.40 2.42 7.12
C TRP A 74 3.12 2.58 5.78
N ASP A 75 2.49 3.29 4.83
CA ASP A 75 3.10 3.63 3.54
C ASP A 75 4.04 4.85 3.72
N ASP A 76 4.95 4.70 4.68
CA ASP A 76 5.89 5.71 5.16
C ASP A 76 7.12 5.89 4.24
N TYR A 77 7.21 5.09 3.18
CA TYR A 77 8.20 5.28 2.11
C TYR A 77 7.62 6.04 0.91
N ASP A 78 6.59 6.83 1.16
CA ASP A 78 6.00 7.71 0.16
C ASP A 78 6.67 9.08 0.11
N VAL A 79 6.38 9.80 -0.97
CA VAL A 79 6.95 11.12 -1.25
C VAL A 79 6.20 12.21 -0.48
N PHE A 80 6.92 13.08 0.19
CA PHE A 80 6.37 14.30 0.77
C PHE A 80 6.08 15.32 -0.35
N ARG A 81 4.81 15.33 -0.81
CA ARG A 81 4.39 16.11 -2.00
C ARG A 81 3.83 17.48 -1.68
N LYS A 82 3.38 17.68 -0.44
CA LYS A 82 2.68 18.89 -0.04
C LYS A 82 2.89 19.13 1.46
N VAL A 83 3.11 20.37 1.81
CA VAL A 83 3.15 20.81 3.21
C VAL A 83 1.73 21.02 3.73
N PRO A 84 1.29 20.31 4.78
CA PRO A 84 -0.01 20.53 5.40
C PRO A 84 -0.06 21.88 6.11
N LYS A 85 -1.17 22.59 5.95
CA LYS A 85 -1.37 23.93 6.50
C LYS A 85 -1.38 23.99 8.04
N ASN A 86 -1.66 22.86 8.69
CA ASN A 86 -1.76 22.75 10.15
C ASN A 86 -0.45 22.39 10.84
N MET A 87 0.63 22.18 10.09
CA MET A 87 1.96 21.92 10.67
C MET A 87 2.72 23.23 10.91
N PRO A 88 3.48 23.35 12.01
CA PRO A 88 4.36 24.49 12.22
C PRO A 88 5.55 24.48 11.26
N GLU A 89 6.29 25.59 11.22
CA GLU A 89 7.53 25.74 10.43
C GLU A 89 7.38 25.35 8.96
N GLN A 90 6.41 25.96 8.27
CA GLN A 90 6.11 25.69 6.87
C GLN A 90 7.34 25.77 5.95
N GLU A 91 8.19 26.77 6.14
CA GLU A 91 9.42 26.98 5.34
C GLU A 91 10.41 25.81 5.49
N THR A 92 10.55 25.27 6.70
CA THR A 92 11.38 24.09 6.96
C THR A 92 10.81 22.86 6.22
N LEU A 93 9.50 22.67 6.26
CA LEU A 93 8.85 21.56 5.56
C LEU A 93 8.92 21.70 4.03
N GLU A 94 8.81 22.91 3.51
CA GLU A 94 8.92 23.19 2.05
C GLU A 94 10.29 22.77 1.48
N GLN A 95 11.36 22.91 2.24
CA GLN A 95 12.71 22.48 1.85
C GLN A 95 12.81 20.94 1.67
N HIS A 96 11.90 20.19 2.29
CA HIS A 96 11.85 18.72 2.24
C HIS A 96 10.82 18.19 1.23
N LEU A 97 10.22 19.06 0.42
CA LEU A 97 9.35 18.60 -0.66
C LEU A 97 10.11 17.64 -1.60
N ARG A 98 9.45 16.58 -2.01
CA ARG A 98 9.99 15.48 -2.85
C ARG A 98 10.90 14.50 -2.11
N PHE A 99 11.10 14.62 -0.81
CA PHE A 99 11.81 13.64 0.02
C PHE A 99 10.87 12.48 0.42
N PRO A 100 11.41 11.31 0.80
CA PRO A 100 10.60 10.32 1.54
C PRO A 100 10.10 10.96 2.84
N ILE A 101 8.83 10.73 3.18
CA ILE A 101 8.22 11.34 4.37
C ILE A 101 8.94 10.98 5.68
N THR A 102 9.67 9.86 5.70
CA THR A 102 10.51 9.45 6.84
C THR A 102 11.78 10.28 7.03
N LEU A 103 12.18 11.06 6.01
CA LEU A 103 13.31 11.99 6.08
C LEU A 103 12.88 13.44 6.29
N VAL A 104 11.58 13.71 6.38
CA VAL A 104 11.03 15.01 6.72
C VAL A 104 11.08 15.18 8.24
N PRO A 105 11.61 16.30 8.78
CA PRO A 105 11.68 16.51 10.22
C PRO A 105 10.28 16.66 10.83
N ASP A 106 10.12 16.18 12.04
CA ASP A 106 8.97 16.55 12.86
C ASP A 106 9.19 17.96 13.42
N THR A 107 8.52 18.95 12.85
CA THR A 107 8.65 20.35 13.26
C THR A 107 7.99 20.64 14.61
N THR A 108 7.30 19.70 15.21
CA THR A 108 6.82 19.80 16.60
C THR A 108 7.90 19.39 17.61
N GLY A 109 8.95 18.70 17.17
CA GLY A 109 10.05 18.22 17.99
C GLY A 109 9.71 17.05 18.92
N ARG A 110 8.54 16.42 18.73
CA ARG A 110 8.07 15.31 19.56
C ARG A 110 8.67 13.96 19.14
N ASP A 111 8.75 13.74 17.83
CA ASP A 111 9.12 12.44 17.25
C ASP A 111 10.34 12.57 16.31
N SER A 112 10.88 11.43 15.88
CA SER A 112 12.12 11.38 15.08
C SER A 112 11.94 11.87 13.64
N SER A 113 10.71 11.87 13.12
CA SER A 113 10.37 12.34 11.78
C SER A 113 8.90 12.73 11.70
N TYR A 114 8.56 13.46 10.64
CA TYR A 114 7.18 13.78 10.28
C TYR A 114 6.29 12.53 10.17
N ALA A 115 6.77 11.48 9.49
CA ALA A 115 6.04 10.22 9.40
C ALA A 115 5.78 9.64 10.80
N ARG A 116 6.84 9.53 11.62
CA ARG A 116 6.74 8.94 12.96
C ARG A 116 5.78 9.69 13.87
N HIS A 117 5.70 11.01 13.74
CA HIS A 117 4.73 11.84 14.46
C HIS A 117 3.28 11.35 14.25
N HIS A 118 2.88 11.16 13.00
CA HIS A 118 1.51 10.73 12.68
C HIS A 118 1.26 9.25 12.99
N GLU A 119 2.28 8.41 12.84
CA GLU A 119 2.21 6.98 13.18
C GLU A 119 1.96 6.78 14.69
N VAL A 120 2.76 7.42 15.55
CA VAL A 120 2.64 7.32 17.01
C VAL A 120 1.27 7.80 17.49
N ASP A 121 0.72 8.84 16.88
CA ASP A 121 -0.62 9.31 17.22
C ASP A 121 -1.67 8.21 17.07
N VAL A 122 -1.64 7.46 15.96
CA VAL A 122 -2.57 6.36 15.72
C VAL A 122 -2.26 5.15 16.60
N GLU A 123 -1.00 4.74 16.64
CA GLU A 123 -0.54 3.57 17.40
C GLU A 123 -0.87 3.68 18.88
N SER A 124 -0.83 4.90 19.44
CA SER A 124 -1.19 5.15 20.85
C SER A 124 -2.70 5.09 21.12
N GLN A 125 -3.53 5.32 20.11
CA GLN A 125 -4.99 5.37 20.28
C GLN A 125 -5.67 4.02 20.01
N LEU A 126 -5.18 3.22 19.04
CA LEU A 126 -5.81 1.96 18.66
C LEU A 126 -6.00 0.98 19.83
N PRO A 127 -5.03 0.78 20.73
CA PRO A 127 -5.21 -0.11 21.90
C PRO A 127 -6.34 0.34 22.83
N ARG A 128 -6.62 1.65 22.91
CA ARG A 128 -7.68 2.20 23.75
C ARG A 128 -9.08 1.82 23.31
N VAL A 129 -9.23 1.42 22.05
CA VAL A 129 -10.47 0.89 21.46
C VAL A 129 -10.40 -0.62 21.20
N GLY A 130 -9.37 -1.29 21.75
CA GLY A 130 -9.20 -2.74 21.66
C GLY A 130 -8.76 -3.25 20.30
N ILE A 131 -8.08 -2.42 19.51
CA ILE A 131 -7.53 -2.77 18.19
C ILE A 131 -6.02 -2.92 18.31
N HIS A 132 -5.49 -4.09 17.93
CA HIS A 132 -4.09 -4.46 18.09
C HIS A 132 -3.55 -5.11 16.82
N PRO A 133 -3.23 -4.33 15.77
CA PRO A 133 -2.60 -4.86 14.56
C PRO A 133 -1.09 -5.05 14.75
N GLU A 134 -0.50 -5.85 13.87
CA GLU A 134 0.93 -5.83 13.61
C GLU A 134 1.23 -4.66 12.67
N TYR A 135 2.08 -3.74 13.10
CA TYR A 135 2.48 -2.59 12.27
C TYR A 135 3.60 -2.96 11.32
N LEU A 136 3.45 -2.61 10.06
CA LEU A 136 4.46 -2.79 9.02
C LEU A 136 4.89 -1.42 8.50
N TYR A 137 6.18 -1.10 8.64
CA TYR A 137 6.76 0.13 8.12
C TYR A 137 7.38 -0.14 6.76
N GLN A 138 6.82 0.41 5.69
CA GLN A 138 7.26 0.11 4.34
C GLN A 138 8.67 0.63 4.06
N SER A 139 9.05 1.76 4.67
CA SER A 139 10.42 2.28 4.58
C SER A 139 11.46 1.32 5.13
N GLU A 140 11.18 0.64 6.24
CA GLU A 140 12.06 -0.38 6.81
C GLU A 140 12.16 -1.60 5.91
N ARG A 141 11.02 -2.08 5.39
CA ARG A 141 10.95 -3.24 4.52
C ARG A 141 11.68 -3.04 3.20
N TYR A 142 11.49 -1.89 2.55
CA TYR A 142 12.22 -1.55 1.34
C TYR A 142 13.73 -1.43 1.62
N ARG A 143 14.14 -0.73 2.67
CA ARG A 143 15.54 -0.58 3.04
C ARG A 143 16.21 -1.87 3.53
N ALA A 144 15.42 -2.84 3.99
CA ALA A 144 15.89 -4.19 4.31
C ALA A 144 15.87 -5.12 3.07
N ASN A 145 15.58 -4.60 1.89
CA ASN A 145 15.54 -5.34 0.61
C ASN A 145 14.57 -6.53 0.61
N MET A 146 13.50 -6.47 1.43
CA MET A 146 12.53 -7.56 1.55
C MET A 146 11.73 -7.78 0.26
N TYR A 147 11.60 -6.76 -0.57
CA TYR A 147 10.81 -6.80 -1.81
C TYR A 147 11.65 -6.93 -3.08
N THR A 148 12.92 -7.30 -2.97
CA THR A 148 13.84 -7.43 -4.11
C THR A 148 13.28 -8.30 -5.22
N GLU A 149 12.78 -9.50 -4.90
CA GLU A 149 12.20 -10.41 -5.89
C GLU A 149 10.90 -9.85 -6.49
N GLY A 150 10.07 -9.18 -5.67
CA GLY A 150 8.86 -8.50 -6.15
C GLY A 150 9.18 -7.38 -7.15
N MET A 151 10.23 -6.59 -6.90
CA MET A 151 10.71 -5.56 -7.81
C MET A 151 11.28 -6.15 -9.10
N LYS A 152 12.08 -7.20 -9.01
CA LYS A 152 12.63 -7.93 -10.17
C LYS A 152 11.50 -8.46 -11.06
N ILE A 153 10.53 -9.15 -10.48
CA ILE A 153 9.35 -9.66 -11.22
C ILE A 153 8.63 -8.53 -11.95
N ALA A 154 8.40 -7.39 -11.28
CA ALA A 154 7.75 -6.23 -11.89
C ALA A 154 8.55 -5.68 -13.09
N LEU A 155 9.86 -5.50 -12.92
CA LEU A 155 10.74 -4.99 -13.99
C LEU A 155 10.81 -5.94 -15.19
N GLN A 156 10.90 -7.24 -14.96
CA GLN A 156 10.89 -8.25 -16.02
C GLN A 156 9.55 -8.31 -16.77
N ASN A 157 8.45 -7.91 -16.12
CA ASN A 157 7.10 -7.91 -16.69
C ASN A 157 6.58 -6.49 -17.00
N ARG A 158 7.47 -5.48 -17.13
CA ARG A 158 7.07 -4.08 -17.26
C ARG A 158 6.16 -3.80 -18.45
N ASN A 159 6.34 -4.49 -19.56
CA ASN A 159 5.47 -4.35 -20.73
C ASN A 159 4.05 -4.86 -20.43
N ARG A 160 3.94 -6.00 -19.75
CA ARG A 160 2.64 -6.53 -19.34
C ARG A 160 1.95 -5.64 -18.32
N LEU A 161 2.70 -5.07 -17.38
CA LEU A 161 2.19 -4.06 -16.45
C LEU A 161 1.64 -2.83 -17.17
N LYS A 162 2.37 -2.31 -18.18
CA LYS A 162 1.91 -1.21 -19.03
C LYS A 162 0.59 -1.53 -19.71
N GLU A 163 0.44 -2.70 -20.31
CA GLU A 163 -0.81 -3.15 -20.94
C GLU A 163 -1.96 -3.20 -19.94
N ILE A 164 -1.75 -3.78 -18.74
CA ILE A 164 -2.77 -3.87 -17.68
C ILE A 164 -3.21 -2.47 -17.25
N LEU A 165 -2.26 -1.58 -17.01
CA LEU A 165 -2.55 -0.21 -16.58
C LEU A 165 -3.28 0.60 -17.66
N ASN A 166 -2.97 0.36 -18.93
CA ASN A 166 -3.62 1.03 -20.07
C ASN A 166 -5.05 0.56 -20.32
N ARG A 167 -5.46 -0.64 -19.84
CA ARG A 167 -6.83 -1.16 -20.04
C ARG A 167 -7.92 -0.24 -19.49
N TYR A 168 -7.60 0.50 -18.43
CA TYR A 168 -8.54 1.34 -17.71
C TYR A 168 -8.26 2.84 -17.85
N ARG A 169 -7.30 3.21 -18.69
CA ARG A 169 -7.02 4.62 -19.02
C ARG A 169 -7.84 5.03 -20.22
N ASP A 170 -8.35 6.25 -20.20
CA ASP A 170 -8.88 6.88 -21.40
C ASP A 170 -7.76 7.14 -22.42
N ASP A 171 -8.13 7.36 -23.68
CA ASP A 171 -7.16 7.50 -24.77
C ASP A 171 -6.19 8.67 -24.57
N ALA A 172 -6.59 9.71 -23.86
CA ALA A 172 -5.74 10.88 -23.57
C ALA A 172 -4.64 10.59 -22.52
N HIS A 173 -4.84 9.56 -21.68
CA HIS A 173 -3.92 9.19 -20.58
C HIS A 173 -3.25 7.83 -20.78
N LYS A 174 -3.48 7.15 -21.90
CA LYS A 174 -2.76 5.92 -22.24
C LYS A 174 -1.30 6.21 -22.52
N MET A 175 -0.44 5.38 -21.95
CA MET A 175 0.97 5.33 -22.34
C MET A 175 1.06 4.85 -23.78
N SER A 176 1.81 5.57 -24.64
CA SER A 176 2.00 5.20 -26.05
C SER A 176 2.82 3.91 -26.16
N ASP A 177 2.74 3.23 -27.31
CA ASP A 177 3.47 1.96 -27.51
C ASP A 177 5.00 2.17 -27.40
N ASP A 178 5.49 3.32 -27.84
CA ASP A 178 6.92 3.68 -27.80
C ASP A 178 7.39 4.15 -26.41
N GLU A 179 6.48 4.45 -25.48
CA GLU A 179 6.82 4.90 -24.13
C GLU A 179 7.26 3.71 -23.28
N GLU A 180 8.46 3.78 -22.70
CA GLU A 180 8.95 2.77 -21.78
C GLU A 180 8.30 2.94 -20.40
N TYR A 181 7.70 1.88 -19.87
CA TYR A 181 7.10 1.90 -18.54
C TYR A 181 8.08 1.36 -17.50
N TRP A 182 8.26 2.13 -16.44
CA TRP A 182 9.08 1.75 -15.29
C TRP A 182 8.18 1.55 -14.05
N PRO A 183 8.05 0.31 -13.57
CA PRO A 183 7.25 0.02 -12.37
C PRO A 183 7.91 0.48 -11.08
N THR A 184 9.19 0.87 -11.15
CA THR A 184 10.00 1.35 -10.02
C THR A 184 10.19 2.85 -10.06
N ALA A 185 10.47 3.42 -8.89
CA ALA A 185 10.93 4.78 -8.67
C ALA A 185 12.09 4.76 -7.67
N ALA A 186 12.90 5.81 -7.67
CA ALA A 186 14.00 5.94 -6.72
C ALA A 186 13.97 7.29 -6.00
N PHE A 187 14.37 7.29 -4.74
CA PHE A 187 14.85 8.50 -4.09
C PHE A 187 16.35 8.63 -4.38
N CYS A 188 16.78 9.77 -4.89
CA CYS A 188 18.20 9.99 -5.20
C CYS A 188 19.09 9.81 -3.96
N CYS A 189 20.08 8.94 -4.02
CA CYS A 189 21.02 8.69 -2.91
C CYS A 189 21.86 9.92 -2.52
N LYS A 190 21.88 10.98 -3.35
CA LYS A 190 22.62 12.23 -3.09
C LYS A 190 21.76 13.33 -2.51
N CYS A 191 20.55 13.57 -3.07
CA CYS A 191 19.72 14.69 -2.65
C CYS A 191 18.38 14.28 -2.03
N ASN A 192 18.14 12.99 -1.87
CA ASN A 192 16.93 12.38 -1.30
C ASN A 192 15.61 12.67 -2.04
N LYS A 193 15.64 13.33 -3.19
CA LYS A 193 14.42 13.65 -3.95
C LYS A 193 14.03 12.50 -4.86
N ASP A 194 12.72 12.33 -5.06
CA ASP A 194 12.13 11.34 -5.98
C ASP A 194 12.11 11.82 -7.44
N THR A 195 12.81 12.91 -7.76
CA THR A 195 12.95 13.44 -9.11
C THR A 195 13.97 12.63 -9.92
N THR A 196 13.73 11.35 -10.05
CA THR A 196 14.60 10.39 -10.74
C THR A 196 13.89 9.78 -11.94
N GLU A 197 14.68 9.53 -12.99
CA GLU A 197 14.25 8.84 -14.19
C GLU A 197 15.05 7.54 -14.31
N MET A 198 14.35 6.43 -14.57
CA MET A 198 14.99 5.15 -14.83
C MET A 198 15.62 5.19 -16.23
N VAL A 199 16.83 4.67 -16.38
CA VAL A 199 17.61 4.74 -17.61
C VAL A 199 17.85 3.37 -18.21
N GLU A 200 18.21 2.38 -17.38
CA GLU A 200 18.61 1.05 -17.85
C GLU A 200 18.30 -0.01 -16.80
N TYR A 201 18.00 -1.21 -17.25
CA TYR A 201 17.83 -2.40 -16.42
C TYR A 201 18.49 -3.59 -17.11
N ASP A 202 19.36 -4.32 -16.41
CA ASP A 202 20.13 -5.45 -16.92
C ASP A 202 19.29 -6.73 -17.14
N GLY A 203 18.03 -6.73 -16.74
CA GLY A 203 17.14 -7.90 -16.79
C GLY A 203 17.18 -8.76 -15.53
N GLU A 204 18.07 -8.46 -14.58
CA GLU A 204 18.27 -9.21 -13.34
C GLU A 204 18.11 -8.32 -12.10
N TYR A 205 19.16 -7.68 -11.62
CA TYR A 205 19.12 -6.90 -10.37
C TYR A 205 19.70 -5.50 -10.49
N GLU A 206 20.39 -5.16 -11.58
CA GLU A 206 21.03 -3.85 -11.71
C GLU A 206 20.11 -2.88 -12.46
N LEU A 207 19.82 -1.75 -11.82
CA LEU A 207 18.98 -0.67 -12.33
C LEU A 207 19.74 0.65 -12.29
N THR A 208 19.80 1.36 -13.42
CA THR A 208 20.41 2.69 -13.49
C THR A 208 19.33 3.75 -13.47
N TYR A 209 19.50 4.76 -12.62
CA TYR A 209 18.66 5.96 -12.63
C TYR A 209 19.47 7.24 -12.68
N LYS A 210 18.85 8.31 -13.17
CA LYS A 210 19.39 9.68 -13.20
C LYS A 210 18.47 10.61 -12.41
N CYS A 211 19.04 11.41 -11.52
CA CYS A 211 18.31 12.45 -10.81
C CYS A 211 18.27 13.74 -11.62
N THR A 212 17.08 14.24 -11.90
CA THR A 212 16.89 15.49 -12.66
C THR A 212 17.15 16.76 -11.81
N SER A 213 17.09 16.65 -10.47
CA SER A 213 17.34 17.77 -9.55
C SER A 213 18.82 18.05 -9.34
N CYS A 214 19.67 17.02 -9.21
CA CYS A 214 21.10 17.20 -8.91
C CYS A 214 22.04 16.63 -9.97
N GLY A 215 21.51 15.99 -11.02
CA GLY A 215 22.29 15.42 -12.13
C GLY A 215 23.00 14.10 -11.80
N HIS A 216 22.86 13.58 -10.54
CA HIS A 216 23.50 12.34 -10.15
C HIS A 216 22.97 11.16 -10.95
N VAL A 217 23.87 10.29 -11.37
CA VAL A 217 23.54 8.98 -11.99
C VAL A 217 24.02 7.88 -11.06
N GLU A 218 23.15 6.95 -10.75
CA GLU A 218 23.45 5.80 -9.89
C GLU A 218 23.12 4.50 -10.60
N LYS A 219 24.03 3.53 -10.48
CA LYS A 219 23.80 2.14 -10.86
C LYS A 219 23.56 1.35 -9.58
N ALA A 220 22.32 1.03 -9.32
CA ALA A 220 21.85 0.44 -8.09
C ALA A 220 21.56 -1.05 -8.25
N ASP A 221 22.00 -1.87 -7.29
CA ASP A 221 21.64 -3.28 -7.19
C ASP A 221 20.43 -3.42 -6.26
N LEU A 222 19.34 -3.98 -6.76
CA LEU A 222 18.08 -4.16 -6.01
C LEU A 222 18.22 -4.97 -4.72
N ARG A 223 19.30 -5.75 -4.60
CA ARG A 223 19.58 -6.58 -3.41
C ARG A 223 20.22 -5.79 -2.27
N THR A 224 20.78 -4.63 -2.56
CA THR A 224 21.55 -3.82 -1.60
C THR A 224 21.13 -2.35 -1.57
N SER A 225 20.52 -1.85 -2.63
CA SER A 225 20.03 -0.49 -2.73
C SER A 225 18.88 -0.27 -1.75
N LYS A 226 18.85 0.91 -1.14
CA LYS A 226 17.82 1.30 -0.16
C LYS A 226 16.87 2.36 -0.70
N GLU A 227 17.12 2.82 -1.92
CA GLU A 227 16.49 3.97 -2.54
C GLU A 227 15.37 3.59 -3.51
N ILE A 228 15.39 2.34 -4.01
CA ILE A 228 14.44 1.87 -5.02
C ILE A 228 13.17 1.35 -4.36
N LYS A 229 12.04 1.72 -4.95
CA LYS A 229 10.73 1.21 -4.55
C LYS A 229 9.83 0.98 -5.77
N LEU A 230 8.78 0.20 -5.61
CA LEU A 230 7.71 0.10 -6.61
C LEU A 230 6.79 1.33 -6.59
N GLY A 231 6.26 1.69 -7.73
CA GLY A 231 5.11 2.58 -7.82
C GLY A 231 3.88 1.93 -7.17
N TRP A 232 3.06 2.71 -6.44
CA TRP A 232 2.01 2.20 -5.57
C TRP A 232 0.99 1.26 -6.27
N ARG A 233 0.71 1.46 -7.57
CA ARG A 233 -0.21 0.59 -8.35
C ARG A 233 0.34 -0.82 -8.59
N VAL A 234 1.65 -1.01 -8.43
CA VAL A 234 2.34 -2.30 -8.54
C VAL A 234 2.76 -2.80 -7.16
N ASP A 235 3.15 -1.89 -6.27
CA ASP A 235 3.51 -2.17 -4.89
C ASP A 235 2.37 -2.82 -4.10
N TRP A 236 1.17 -2.25 -4.18
CA TRP A 236 0.00 -2.76 -3.46
C TRP A 236 -0.34 -4.22 -3.78
N PRO A 237 -0.54 -4.63 -5.04
CA PRO A 237 -0.77 -6.04 -5.38
C PRO A 237 0.44 -6.95 -5.15
N MET A 238 1.68 -6.45 -5.25
CA MET A 238 2.88 -7.19 -4.86
C MET A 238 2.83 -7.55 -3.37
N ARG A 239 2.49 -6.59 -2.51
CA ARG A 239 2.35 -6.81 -1.07
C ARG A 239 1.24 -7.79 -0.73
N TRP A 240 0.14 -7.85 -1.48
CA TRP A 240 -0.87 -8.89 -1.29
C TRP A 240 -0.29 -10.30 -1.40
N GLN A 241 0.53 -10.53 -2.41
CA GLN A 241 1.20 -11.82 -2.59
C GLN A 241 2.24 -12.05 -1.50
N TYR A 242 3.05 -11.05 -1.19
CA TYR A 242 4.12 -11.15 -0.19
C TYR A 242 3.58 -11.48 1.21
N GLU A 243 2.57 -10.75 1.67
CA GLU A 243 1.95 -10.90 2.99
C GLU A 243 0.87 -12.00 3.03
N LYS A 244 0.54 -12.60 1.88
CA LYS A 244 -0.55 -13.58 1.76
C LYS A 244 -1.89 -13.00 2.20
N THR A 245 -2.18 -11.77 1.79
CA THR A 245 -3.38 -11.04 2.18
C THR A 245 -4.64 -11.67 1.59
N LEU A 246 -5.61 -11.96 2.44
CA LEU A 246 -6.89 -12.59 2.08
C LEU A 246 -8.07 -11.63 2.16
N PHE A 247 -7.94 -10.58 2.97
CA PHE A 247 -8.94 -9.53 3.11
C PHE A 247 -8.27 -8.15 3.21
N GLU A 248 -8.75 -7.20 2.43
CA GLU A 248 -8.39 -5.80 2.52
C GLU A 248 -9.53 -4.93 2.00
N PRO A 249 -10.15 -4.07 2.83
CA PRO A 249 -11.17 -3.14 2.37
C PRO A 249 -10.52 -2.00 1.59
N ALA A 250 -11.32 -1.34 0.76
CA ALA A 250 -10.87 -0.15 0.06
C ALA A 250 -12.00 0.86 -0.07
N GLY A 251 -11.65 2.15 -0.06
CA GLY A 251 -12.58 3.23 -0.27
C GLY A 251 -13.26 3.15 -1.65
N LYS A 252 -14.42 3.81 -1.77
CA LYS A 252 -15.22 3.81 -3.00
C LYS A 252 -14.43 4.26 -4.24
N ASP A 253 -13.48 5.17 -4.06
CA ASP A 253 -12.67 5.71 -5.16
C ASP A 253 -11.77 4.63 -5.78
N HIS A 254 -11.29 3.69 -4.97
CA HIS A 254 -10.53 2.54 -5.45
C HIS A 254 -11.41 1.49 -6.16
N HIS A 255 -12.68 1.40 -5.77
CA HIS A 255 -13.67 0.47 -6.33
C HIS A 255 -14.50 1.04 -7.47
N SER A 256 -14.25 2.27 -7.93
CA SER A 256 -14.84 2.77 -9.15
C SER A 256 -14.45 1.90 -10.34
N GLN A 257 -15.32 1.80 -11.35
CA GLN A 257 -15.01 1.04 -12.56
C GLN A 257 -13.71 1.56 -13.19
N GLY A 258 -12.75 0.70 -13.41
CA GLY A 258 -11.41 1.08 -13.86
C GLY A 258 -10.53 1.72 -12.80
N GLY A 259 -10.96 1.69 -11.54
CA GLY A 259 -10.21 2.20 -10.41
C GLY A 259 -8.97 1.36 -10.09
N SER A 260 -8.27 1.78 -9.05
CA SER A 260 -7.01 1.14 -8.67
C SER A 260 -7.18 -0.30 -8.19
N PHE A 261 -8.35 -0.67 -7.64
CA PHE A 261 -8.60 -2.05 -7.23
C PHE A 261 -8.74 -2.99 -8.43
N ASP A 262 -9.38 -2.55 -9.51
CA ASP A 262 -9.51 -3.35 -10.74
C ASP A 262 -8.14 -3.60 -11.37
N THR A 263 -7.27 -2.57 -11.44
CA THR A 263 -5.90 -2.74 -11.94
C THR A 263 -5.07 -3.62 -11.00
N ALA A 264 -5.16 -3.41 -9.69
CA ALA A 264 -4.42 -4.20 -8.70
C ALA A 264 -4.77 -5.69 -8.74
N ARG A 265 -6.05 -6.04 -8.96
CA ARG A 265 -6.49 -7.44 -9.13
C ARG A 265 -5.82 -8.11 -10.32
N LEU A 266 -5.72 -7.43 -11.45
CA LEU A 266 -5.06 -7.97 -12.64
C LEU A 266 -3.56 -8.09 -12.44
N VAL A 267 -2.91 -7.09 -11.83
CA VAL A 267 -1.48 -7.14 -11.50
C VAL A 267 -1.18 -8.29 -10.54
N ALA A 268 -1.96 -8.44 -9.46
CA ALA A 268 -1.79 -9.55 -8.53
C ALA A 268 -1.87 -10.91 -9.24
N LYS A 269 -2.89 -11.09 -10.08
CA LYS A 269 -3.13 -12.36 -10.77
C LYS A 269 -2.11 -12.64 -11.85
N GLU A 270 -1.88 -11.69 -12.76
CA GLU A 270 -1.12 -11.92 -13.98
C GLU A 270 0.41 -11.79 -13.77
N ILE A 271 0.84 -10.98 -12.80
CA ILE A 271 2.27 -10.70 -12.54
C ILE A 271 2.77 -11.49 -11.32
N TYR A 272 1.98 -11.53 -10.24
CA TYR A 272 2.41 -12.13 -8.98
C TYR A 272 1.77 -13.49 -8.67
N ASN A 273 0.93 -14.00 -9.58
CA ASN A 273 0.21 -15.28 -9.43
C ASN A 273 -0.52 -15.37 -8.07
N TRP A 274 -1.21 -14.29 -7.69
CA TRP A 274 -1.95 -14.18 -6.45
C TRP A 274 -3.39 -13.76 -6.70
N GLU A 275 -4.32 -14.47 -6.09
CA GLU A 275 -5.73 -14.08 -6.15
C GLU A 275 -5.97 -12.88 -5.22
N ALA A 276 -6.51 -11.80 -5.76
CA ALA A 276 -6.74 -10.56 -5.00
C ALA A 276 -7.56 -10.81 -3.72
N PRO A 277 -7.33 -10.09 -2.64
CA PRO A 277 -8.07 -10.27 -1.39
C PRO A 277 -9.57 -10.04 -1.59
N VAL A 278 -10.37 -10.72 -0.77
CA VAL A 278 -11.76 -10.33 -0.59
C VAL A 278 -11.78 -8.89 -0.10
N SER A 279 -12.55 -8.05 -0.76
CA SER A 279 -12.62 -6.64 -0.43
C SER A 279 -14.03 -6.22 -0.03
N PHE A 280 -14.09 -5.21 0.80
CA PHE A 280 -15.30 -4.52 1.21
C PHE A 280 -15.16 -3.05 0.84
N ARG A 281 -16.12 -2.55 0.05
CA ARG A 281 -16.18 -1.13 -0.31
C ARG A 281 -16.80 -0.33 0.82
N TYR A 282 -16.12 0.73 1.24
CA TYR A 282 -16.66 1.68 2.21
C TYR A 282 -16.68 3.10 1.64
N ASP A 283 -17.62 3.92 2.14
CA ASP A 283 -17.68 5.35 1.89
C ASP A 283 -17.14 6.12 3.12
N PHE A 284 -16.49 7.25 2.87
CA PHE A 284 -15.94 8.12 3.92
C PHE A 284 -17.02 8.89 4.67
#